data_9ac86c9277d5e1f8f68c56f790b48e6e
#
_entry.id   9ac86c9277d5e1f8f68c56f790b48e6e
#
_cell.length_a   1.000
_cell.length_b   1.000
_cell.length_c   1.000
_cell.angle_alpha   90.00
_cell.angle_beta   90.00
_cell.angle_gamma   90.00
#
_symmetry.space_group_name_H-M   'P 1'
#
loop_
_entity.id
_entity.type
_entity.pdbx_description
1 polymer ?
#
loop_
_entity_poly.entity_id
_entity_poly.type
_entity_poly.pdbx_seq_one_letter_code
_entity_poly.pdbx_strand_id
1 'polypeptide(L)'
;MKQYLDLCRRIVNEGEWVANERTGKRCLTVINADLEYDVANNQFPLITTRKSYWKAAIAEFLGYIRGYDNAADFRALGTKTWDANANENAAWLANPHRRGVDDMGRVYGVQGRTWRKPNGETIDQLRKIVNNLTKGIDDRGEILTFFNPGEFDLGCLRPCMHTHTFSLVGDTLHLTSYQRSCDVPLGLNFNQIQVFTFLALIAQITSKKAGKAYHKIVNAHIYEDQLELMRNVQLKREPFPLPKLEINPDIKSLEDLETWVSMDDFKVIGYQSHDPIKYPFSV
;
A
#
# COMPACT_ATOMS: atom_id res chain seq x y z
N MET A 1 -16.45 -0.73 -3.02
CA MET A 1 -16.41 -0.52 -4.50
C MET A 1 -16.86 0.87 -4.95
N LYS A 2 -17.95 1.40 -4.42
CA LYS A 2 -18.49 2.71 -4.88
C LYS A 2 -17.43 3.82 -4.89
N GLN A 3 -16.71 4.04 -3.80
CA GLN A 3 -15.68 5.09 -3.69
C GLN A 3 -14.59 4.99 -4.77
N TYR A 4 -14.12 3.77 -5.09
CA TYR A 4 -13.14 3.55 -6.16
C TYR A 4 -13.71 3.96 -7.53
N LEU A 5 -14.92 3.52 -7.85
CA LEU A 5 -15.56 3.85 -9.12
C LEU A 5 -15.90 5.35 -9.23
N ASP A 6 -16.32 5.97 -8.13
CA ASP A 6 -16.61 7.41 -8.10
C ASP A 6 -15.32 8.22 -8.31
N LEU A 7 -14.19 7.81 -7.72
CA LEU A 7 -12.89 8.41 -7.99
C LEU A 7 -12.48 8.24 -9.47
N CYS A 8 -12.64 7.04 -10.04
CA CYS A 8 -12.36 6.83 -11.46
C CYS A 8 -13.22 7.72 -12.35
N ARG A 9 -14.54 7.84 -12.07
CA ARG A 9 -15.44 8.75 -12.80
C ARG A 9 -15.03 10.21 -12.66
N ARG A 10 -14.68 10.63 -11.44
CA ARG A 10 -14.19 11.99 -11.19
C ARG A 10 -12.95 12.30 -12.02
N ILE A 11 -11.95 11.40 -12.05
CA ILE A 11 -10.74 11.60 -12.86
C ILE A 11 -11.09 11.68 -14.35
N VAL A 12 -11.95 10.79 -14.85
CA VAL A 12 -12.33 10.74 -16.26
C VAL A 12 -13.11 11.98 -16.72
N ASN A 13 -13.94 12.55 -15.85
CA ASN A 13 -14.88 13.64 -16.20
C ASN A 13 -14.35 15.03 -15.83
N GLU A 14 -13.57 15.14 -14.76
CA GLU A 14 -13.15 16.41 -14.17
C GLU A 14 -11.62 16.59 -14.14
N GLY A 15 -10.88 15.52 -14.47
CA GLY A 15 -9.42 15.55 -14.42
C GLY A 15 -8.81 16.46 -15.47
N GLU A 16 -7.74 17.14 -15.08
CA GLU A 16 -6.93 17.95 -15.97
C GLU A 16 -5.75 17.15 -16.53
N TRP A 17 -5.37 17.45 -17.77
CA TRP A 17 -4.21 16.83 -18.40
C TRP A 17 -2.90 17.37 -17.84
N VAL A 18 -2.08 16.46 -17.31
CA VAL A 18 -0.75 16.75 -16.80
C VAL A 18 0.28 15.89 -17.53
N ALA A 19 1.32 16.51 -18.06
CA ALA A 19 2.47 15.78 -18.60
C ALA A 19 3.34 15.25 -17.45
N ASN A 20 3.75 14.00 -17.54
CA ASN A 20 4.69 13.40 -16.59
C ASN A 20 6.04 13.17 -17.31
N GLU A 21 7.00 14.03 -17.05
CA GLU A 21 8.33 13.98 -17.69
C GLU A 21 9.06 12.65 -17.43
N ARG A 22 8.88 12.07 -16.24
CA ARG A 22 9.52 10.79 -15.86
C ARG A 22 9.06 9.62 -16.73
N THR A 23 7.76 9.57 -17.05
CA THR A 23 7.18 8.48 -17.84
C THR A 23 7.03 8.81 -19.32
N GLY A 24 7.24 10.06 -19.71
CA GLY A 24 6.99 10.56 -21.07
C GLY A 24 5.51 10.52 -21.49
N LYS A 25 4.58 10.28 -20.56
CA LYS A 25 3.14 10.15 -20.82
C LYS A 25 2.34 11.25 -20.14
N ARG A 26 1.15 11.54 -20.68
CA ARG A 26 0.18 12.40 -20.00
C ARG A 26 -0.78 11.57 -19.15
N CYS A 27 -1.34 12.18 -18.14
CA CYS A 27 -2.39 11.59 -17.33
C CYS A 27 -3.50 12.60 -17.03
N LEU A 28 -4.73 12.14 -16.94
CA LEU A 28 -5.82 12.89 -16.31
C LEU A 28 -5.62 12.84 -14.81
N THR A 29 -5.64 13.98 -14.15
CA THR A 29 -5.28 14.14 -12.75
C THR A 29 -6.35 14.92 -12.00
N VAL A 30 -6.69 14.44 -10.81
CA VAL A 30 -7.44 15.21 -9.79
C VAL A 30 -6.62 15.30 -8.51
N ILE A 31 -6.81 16.39 -7.78
CA ILE A 31 -6.14 16.62 -6.51
C ILE A 31 -7.10 16.32 -5.37
N ASN A 32 -6.55 15.77 -4.28
CA ASN A 32 -7.24 15.45 -3.03
C ASN A 32 -8.39 14.44 -3.22
N ALA A 33 -8.06 13.17 -3.14
CA ALA A 33 -9.02 12.08 -3.05
C ALA A 33 -8.96 11.45 -1.66
N ASP A 34 -10.12 11.32 -1.03
CA ASP A 34 -10.29 10.73 0.29
C ASP A 34 -11.11 9.43 0.15
N LEU A 35 -10.56 8.33 0.64
CA LEU A 35 -11.22 7.04 0.70
C LEU A 35 -11.31 6.57 2.16
N GLU A 36 -12.40 5.87 2.48
CA GLU A 36 -12.64 5.32 3.81
C GLU A 36 -12.94 3.83 3.70
N TYR A 37 -12.30 3.01 4.52
CA TYR A 37 -12.50 1.57 4.55
C TYR A 37 -13.05 1.14 5.91
N ASP A 38 -14.18 0.43 5.89
CA ASP A 38 -14.85 -0.06 7.09
C ASP A 38 -14.26 -1.41 7.53
N VAL A 39 -13.17 -1.32 8.30
CA VAL A 39 -12.46 -2.49 8.81
C VAL A 39 -13.25 -3.13 9.94
N ALA A 40 -13.98 -2.34 10.74
CA ALA A 40 -14.83 -2.81 11.83
C ALA A 40 -15.88 -3.84 11.36
N ASN A 41 -16.48 -3.59 10.19
CA ASN A 41 -17.47 -4.49 9.58
C ASN A 41 -16.86 -5.44 8.54
N ASN A 42 -15.54 -5.49 8.46
CA ASN A 42 -14.79 -6.35 7.55
C ASN A 42 -15.23 -6.22 6.08
N GLN A 43 -15.44 -4.97 5.62
CA GLN A 43 -15.75 -4.67 4.22
C GLN A 43 -14.46 -4.55 3.42
N PHE A 44 -13.88 -5.69 3.03
CA PHE A 44 -12.56 -5.74 2.40
C PHE A 44 -12.60 -5.10 1.00
N PRO A 45 -11.82 -4.02 0.75
CA PRO A 45 -12.00 -3.15 -0.41
C PRO A 45 -11.40 -3.73 -1.70
N LEU A 46 -11.72 -4.96 -2.07
CA LEU A 46 -11.30 -5.52 -3.35
C LEU A 46 -12.07 -4.91 -4.52
N ILE A 47 -11.36 -4.63 -5.60
CA ILE A 47 -11.99 -4.28 -6.87
C ILE A 47 -12.71 -5.51 -7.42
N THR A 48 -13.99 -5.37 -7.72
CA THR A 48 -14.85 -6.45 -8.22
C THR A 48 -15.23 -6.24 -9.69
N THR A 49 -15.07 -5.04 -10.23
CA THR A 49 -15.25 -4.75 -11.67
C THR A 49 -14.12 -5.28 -12.55
N ARG A 50 -13.09 -5.84 -11.95
CA ARG A 50 -12.04 -6.67 -12.56
C ARG A 50 -11.40 -7.53 -11.48
N LYS A 51 -10.64 -8.55 -11.89
CA LYS A 51 -9.90 -9.40 -10.95
C LYS A 51 -8.82 -8.59 -10.20
N SER A 52 -8.80 -8.72 -8.87
CA SER A 52 -7.76 -8.19 -7.98
C SER A 52 -6.79 -9.30 -7.56
N TYR A 53 -5.50 -9.00 -7.59
CA TYR A 53 -4.42 -9.90 -7.18
C TYR A 53 -4.05 -9.64 -5.71
N TRP A 54 -5.01 -9.82 -4.83
CA TRP A 54 -4.92 -9.47 -3.41
C TRP A 54 -3.79 -10.17 -2.66
N LYS A 55 -3.47 -11.43 -3.02
CA LYS A 55 -2.35 -12.15 -2.41
C LYS A 55 -1.03 -11.42 -2.63
N ALA A 56 -0.76 -10.96 -3.85
CA ALA A 56 0.44 -10.20 -4.16
C ALA A 56 0.51 -8.88 -3.37
N ALA A 57 -0.61 -8.19 -3.17
CA ALA A 57 -0.67 -6.95 -2.39
C ALA A 57 -0.38 -7.17 -0.90
N ILE A 58 -0.92 -8.24 -0.30
CA ILE A 58 -0.63 -8.59 1.10
C ILE A 58 0.82 -9.10 1.25
N ALA A 59 1.31 -9.92 0.31
CA ALA A 59 2.70 -10.37 0.31
C ALA A 59 3.70 -9.20 0.25
N GLU A 60 3.44 -8.21 -0.60
CA GLU A 60 4.24 -6.99 -0.65
C GLU A 60 4.22 -6.24 0.69
N PHE A 61 3.04 -6.13 1.29
CA PHE A 61 2.89 -5.47 2.57
C PHE A 61 3.62 -6.20 3.71
N LEU A 62 3.60 -7.54 3.75
CA LEU A 62 4.42 -8.32 4.69
C LEU A 62 5.91 -8.04 4.51
N GLY A 63 6.38 -7.88 3.27
CA GLY A 63 7.76 -7.48 2.99
C GLY A 63 8.11 -6.11 3.59
N TYR A 64 7.17 -5.14 3.57
CA TYR A 64 7.37 -3.85 4.25
C TYR A 64 7.43 -3.98 5.77
N ILE A 65 6.56 -4.81 6.37
CA ILE A 65 6.59 -5.09 7.82
C ILE A 65 7.94 -5.72 8.22
N ARG A 66 8.49 -6.58 7.38
CA ARG A 66 9.79 -7.25 7.60
C ARG A 66 11.00 -6.37 7.29
N GLY A 67 10.79 -5.19 6.72
CA GLY A 67 11.85 -4.27 6.35
C GLY A 67 12.76 -4.81 5.23
N TYR A 68 12.22 -5.60 4.32
CA TYR A 68 12.96 -6.16 3.20
C TYR A 68 13.46 -5.09 2.25
N ASP A 69 14.70 -5.24 1.80
CA ASP A 69 15.39 -4.35 0.86
C ASP A 69 15.86 -5.08 -0.42
N ASN A 70 15.38 -6.31 -0.62
CA ASN A 70 15.78 -7.16 -1.73
C ASN A 70 14.55 -7.75 -2.43
N ALA A 71 14.45 -7.62 -3.75
CA ALA A 71 13.31 -8.09 -4.54
C ALA A 71 13.14 -9.62 -4.50
N ALA A 72 14.23 -10.40 -4.27
CA ALA A 72 14.14 -11.84 -4.12
C ALA A 72 13.35 -12.25 -2.87
N ASP A 73 13.44 -11.48 -1.77
CA ASP A 73 12.68 -11.74 -0.55
C ASP A 73 11.18 -11.51 -0.78
N PHE A 74 10.82 -10.49 -1.57
CA PHE A 74 9.43 -10.28 -1.99
C PHE A 74 8.91 -11.40 -2.89
N ARG A 75 9.76 -11.93 -3.80
CA ARG A 75 9.39 -13.10 -4.61
C ARG A 75 9.16 -14.34 -3.75
N ALA A 76 9.95 -14.53 -2.72
CA ALA A 76 9.76 -15.62 -1.75
C ALA A 76 8.43 -15.51 -0.99
N LEU A 77 7.93 -14.30 -0.75
CA LEU A 77 6.58 -14.05 -0.20
C LEU A 77 5.44 -14.23 -1.21
N GLY A 78 5.75 -14.34 -2.51
CA GLY A 78 4.75 -14.54 -3.57
C GLY A 78 4.40 -13.30 -4.38
N THR A 79 5.25 -12.27 -4.39
CA THR A 79 5.04 -11.07 -5.22
C THR A 79 6.29 -10.69 -6.02
N LYS A 80 6.07 -10.17 -7.24
CA LYS A 80 7.12 -9.69 -8.15
C LYS A 80 7.08 -8.17 -8.37
N THR A 81 6.37 -7.45 -7.51
CA THR A 81 6.09 -6.02 -7.68
C THR A 81 7.33 -5.14 -7.68
N TRP A 82 8.44 -5.64 -7.12
CA TRP A 82 9.69 -4.90 -7.02
C TRP A 82 10.75 -5.25 -8.07
N ASP A 83 10.53 -6.31 -8.87
CA ASP A 83 11.52 -6.80 -9.85
C ASP A 83 11.96 -5.70 -10.83
N ALA A 84 11.02 -4.97 -11.42
CA ALA A 84 11.34 -3.91 -12.37
C ALA A 84 12.07 -2.73 -11.70
N ASN A 85 11.63 -2.30 -10.50
CA ASN A 85 12.30 -1.21 -9.78
C ASN A 85 13.74 -1.56 -9.38
N ALA A 86 13.98 -2.81 -8.96
CA ALA A 86 15.31 -3.26 -8.53
C ALA A 86 16.26 -3.54 -9.70
N ASN A 87 15.73 -4.04 -10.85
CA ASN A 87 16.56 -4.63 -11.89
C ASN A 87 16.42 -4.00 -13.29
N GLU A 88 15.43 -3.12 -13.52
CA GLU A 88 15.19 -2.50 -14.84
C GLU A 88 15.18 -0.98 -14.78
N ASN A 89 15.12 -0.37 -13.59
CA ASN A 89 15.19 1.09 -13.42
C ASN A 89 16.59 1.60 -13.75
N ALA A 90 16.75 2.24 -14.91
CA ALA A 90 18.05 2.71 -15.42
C ALA A 90 18.77 3.63 -14.44
N ALA A 91 18.03 4.53 -13.75
CA ALA A 91 18.64 5.44 -12.77
C ALA A 91 19.17 4.68 -11.55
N TRP A 92 18.46 3.64 -11.12
CA TRP A 92 18.93 2.80 -10.00
C TRP A 92 20.07 1.88 -10.41
N LEU A 93 20.03 1.31 -11.61
CA LEU A 93 21.13 0.50 -12.14
C LEU A 93 22.46 1.26 -12.22
N ALA A 94 22.41 2.56 -12.51
CA ALA A 94 23.58 3.46 -12.54
C ALA A 94 23.94 4.07 -11.18
N ASN A 95 23.14 3.80 -10.12
CA ASN A 95 23.33 4.44 -8.82
C ASN A 95 24.53 3.82 -8.07
N PRO A 96 25.49 4.63 -7.57
CA PRO A 96 26.67 4.10 -6.85
C PRO A 96 26.35 3.43 -5.52
N HIS A 97 25.16 3.67 -4.95
CA HIS A 97 24.72 3.04 -3.70
C HIS A 97 24.05 1.67 -3.89
N ARG A 98 23.80 1.28 -5.15
CA ARG A 98 23.24 -0.03 -5.47
C ARG A 98 24.25 -1.14 -5.19
N ARG A 99 23.86 -2.16 -4.43
CA ARG A 99 24.73 -3.25 -3.97
C ARG A 99 24.77 -4.47 -4.92
N GLY A 100 23.86 -4.56 -5.89
CA GLY A 100 23.83 -5.69 -6.84
C GLY A 100 22.44 -6.04 -7.37
N VAL A 101 22.31 -7.26 -7.87
CA VAL A 101 21.02 -7.80 -8.36
C VAL A 101 20.00 -7.84 -7.23
N ASP A 102 18.75 -7.53 -7.55
CA ASP A 102 17.61 -7.49 -6.63
C ASP A 102 17.68 -6.44 -5.51
N ASP A 103 18.75 -5.65 -5.43
CA ASP A 103 18.85 -4.60 -4.41
C ASP A 103 17.85 -3.48 -4.67
N MET A 104 17.06 -3.18 -3.66
CA MET A 104 16.08 -2.09 -3.68
C MET A 104 16.58 -0.87 -2.89
N GLY A 105 17.59 -1.05 -2.07
CA GLY A 105 18.10 -0.01 -1.18
C GLY A 105 17.12 0.35 -0.06
N ARG A 106 17.18 1.59 0.41
CA ARG A 106 16.45 2.04 1.60
C ARG A 106 15.04 2.55 1.25
N VAL A 107 14.17 1.63 0.86
CA VAL A 107 12.79 1.92 0.46
C VAL A 107 11.77 1.48 1.50
N TYR A 108 10.62 2.12 1.55
CA TYR A 108 9.43 1.72 2.31
C TYR A 108 9.71 1.13 3.70
N GLY A 109 9.54 -0.19 3.88
CA GLY A 109 9.69 -0.89 5.14
C GLY A 109 11.05 -0.71 5.78
N VAL A 110 12.13 -0.57 4.99
CA VAL A 110 13.47 -0.29 5.52
C VAL A 110 13.50 1.01 6.33
N GLN A 111 12.86 2.07 5.83
CA GLN A 111 12.76 3.33 6.56
C GLN A 111 11.90 3.18 7.82
N GLY A 112 10.83 2.40 7.77
CA GLY A 112 9.95 2.16 8.90
C GLY A 112 10.58 1.35 10.03
N ARG A 113 11.47 0.41 9.67
CA ARG A 113 12.05 -0.55 10.63
C ARG A 113 13.47 -0.20 11.08
N THR A 114 14.21 0.54 10.27
CA THR A 114 15.60 0.90 10.55
C THR A 114 15.89 2.35 10.18
N TRP A 115 15.07 3.28 10.68
CA TRP A 115 15.30 4.72 10.49
C TRP A 115 16.61 5.14 11.15
N ARG A 116 17.50 5.77 10.39
CA ARG A 116 18.82 6.19 10.88
C ARG A 116 18.73 7.48 11.70
N LYS A 117 19.39 7.47 12.85
CA LYS A 117 19.63 8.66 13.67
C LYS A 117 20.99 9.30 13.31
N PRO A 118 21.19 10.60 13.63
CA PRO A 118 22.48 11.26 13.40
C PRO A 118 23.67 10.61 14.10
N ASN A 119 23.45 9.90 15.20
CA ASN A 119 24.49 9.20 15.96
C ASN A 119 24.81 7.79 15.43
N GLY A 120 24.20 7.39 14.29
CA GLY A 120 24.39 6.07 13.68
C GLY A 120 23.49 4.95 14.20
N GLU A 121 22.76 5.17 15.30
CA GLU A 121 21.74 4.22 15.75
C GLU A 121 20.53 4.20 14.81
N THR A 122 19.65 3.21 15.00
CA THR A 122 18.39 3.11 14.25
C THR A 122 17.18 3.16 15.18
N ILE A 123 16.05 3.56 14.61
CA ILE A 123 14.72 3.51 15.23
C ILE A 123 13.87 2.51 14.45
N ASP A 124 13.26 1.57 15.16
CA ASP A 124 12.16 0.76 14.65
C ASP A 124 10.83 1.45 14.98
N GLN A 125 10.32 2.23 14.04
CA GLN A 125 9.08 3.00 14.21
C GLN A 125 7.87 2.08 14.43
N LEU A 126 7.77 0.98 13.68
CA LEU A 126 6.64 0.06 13.78
C LEU A 126 6.60 -0.65 15.14
N ARG A 127 7.76 -1.09 15.65
CA ARG A 127 7.85 -1.72 16.96
C ARG A 127 7.47 -0.76 18.10
N LYS A 128 7.90 0.51 18.00
CA LYS A 128 7.48 1.57 18.95
C LYS A 128 5.95 1.69 18.97
N ILE A 129 5.33 1.79 17.81
CA ILE A 129 3.87 1.92 17.65
C ILE A 129 3.15 0.71 18.26
N VAL A 130 3.54 -0.51 17.88
CA VAL A 130 2.91 -1.73 18.40
C VAL A 130 3.06 -1.82 19.92
N ASN A 131 4.23 -1.50 20.46
CA ASN A 131 4.47 -1.51 21.91
C ASN A 131 3.57 -0.52 22.67
N ASN A 132 3.38 0.68 22.14
CA ASN A 132 2.52 1.70 22.73
C ASN A 132 1.04 1.28 22.66
N LEU A 133 0.56 0.90 21.48
CA LEU A 133 -0.84 0.51 21.28
C LEU A 133 -1.22 -0.73 22.12
N THR A 134 -0.32 -1.70 22.27
CA THR A 134 -0.54 -2.85 23.16
C THR A 134 -0.80 -2.41 24.60
N LYS A 135 -0.09 -1.39 25.06
CA LYS A 135 -0.27 -0.79 26.40
C LYS A 135 -1.46 0.16 26.50
N GLY A 136 -2.19 0.37 25.40
CA GLY A 136 -3.30 1.34 25.35
C GLY A 136 -2.82 2.80 25.33
N ILE A 137 -1.59 3.05 24.87
CA ILE A 137 -1.00 4.39 24.80
C ILE A 137 -1.16 4.92 23.37
N ASP A 138 -1.71 6.14 23.25
CA ASP A 138 -1.66 6.96 22.05
C ASP A 138 -1.24 8.38 22.48
N ASP A 139 0.01 8.72 22.24
CA ASP A 139 0.58 10.06 22.52
C ASP A 139 0.39 11.03 21.34
N ARG A 140 -0.42 10.65 20.34
CA ARG A 140 -0.61 11.33 19.04
C ARG A 140 0.64 11.30 18.15
N GLY A 141 1.63 10.51 18.51
CA GLY A 141 2.86 10.29 17.79
C GLY A 141 3.00 8.85 17.27
N GLU A 142 1.89 8.10 17.15
CA GLU A 142 1.90 6.74 16.59
C GLU A 142 1.96 6.82 15.05
N ILE A 143 3.07 7.41 14.56
CA ILE A 143 3.32 7.71 13.16
C ILE A 143 4.44 6.80 12.63
N LEU A 144 4.13 6.08 11.56
CA LEU A 144 5.08 5.34 10.74
C LEU A 144 5.31 6.13 9.46
N THR A 145 6.53 6.59 9.20
CA THR A 145 6.86 7.29 7.95
C THR A 145 8.00 6.61 7.22
N PHE A 146 7.82 6.52 5.89
CA PHE A 146 8.84 6.05 4.94
C PHE A 146 9.50 7.21 4.19
N PHE A 147 8.99 8.43 4.36
CA PHE A 147 9.40 9.60 3.57
C PHE A 147 10.61 10.26 4.20
N ASN A 148 11.80 9.87 3.75
CA ASN A 148 13.10 10.38 4.20
C ASN A 148 13.82 11.08 3.03
N PRO A 149 13.64 12.41 2.85
CA PRO A 149 14.28 13.14 1.76
C PRO A 149 15.81 13.05 1.76
N GLY A 150 16.41 12.90 2.93
CA GLY A 150 17.86 12.77 3.08
C GLY A 150 18.45 11.43 2.59
N GLU A 151 17.58 10.45 2.29
CA GLU A 151 17.99 9.12 1.82
C GLU A 151 17.29 8.69 0.51
N PHE A 152 16.73 9.62 -0.25
CA PHE A 152 16.05 9.27 -1.51
C PHE A 152 16.96 8.68 -2.58
N ASP A 153 18.23 9.05 -2.55
CA ASP A 153 19.26 8.52 -3.43
C ASP A 153 19.76 7.14 -3.03
N LEU A 154 19.43 6.68 -1.83
CA LEU A 154 19.81 5.37 -1.30
C LEU A 154 18.78 4.27 -1.63
N GLY A 155 17.76 4.54 -2.44
CA GLY A 155 16.73 3.57 -2.78
C GLY A 155 16.23 3.70 -4.22
N CYS A 156 15.75 2.59 -4.78
CA CYS A 156 15.32 2.50 -6.16
C CYS A 156 14.03 3.29 -6.48
N LEU A 157 13.24 3.64 -5.46
CA LEU A 157 11.96 4.32 -5.64
C LEU A 157 11.61 5.18 -4.42
N ARG A 158 11.20 6.42 -4.66
CA ARG A 158 10.62 7.27 -3.61
C ARG A 158 9.22 6.78 -3.25
N PRO A 159 8.88 6.64 -1.95
CA PRO A 159 7.60 6.07 -1.54
C PRO A 159 6.42 6.94 -2.00
N CYS A 160 5.42 6.29 -2.60
CA CYS A 160 4.16 6.94 -3.00
C CYS A 160 3.19 7.03 -1.81
N MET A 161 2.84 5.89 -1.21
CA MET A 161 2.17 5.83 0.08
C MET A 161 3.24 5.83 1.17
N HIS A 162 3.31 6.93 1.93
CA HIS A 162 4.55 7.23 2.65
C HIS A 162 4.41 7.40 4.16
N THR A 163 3.21 7.65 4.67
CA THR A 163 3.01 7.91 6.09
C THR A 163 1.70 7.28 6.56
N HIS A 164 1.75 6.67 7.72
CA HIS A 164 0.63 6.02 8.38
C HIS A 164 0.54 6.52 9.81
N THR A 165 -0.62 7.03 10.20
CA THR A 165 -0.89 7.51 11.57
C THR A 165 -1.97 6.64 12.20
N PHE A 166 -1.65 5.99 13.29
CA PHE A 166 -2.62 5.27 14.11
C PHE A 166 -3.20 6.21 15.16
N SER A 167 -4.49 6.03 15.45
CA SER A 167 -5.21 6.79 16.47
C SER A 167 -6.09 5.85 17.28
N LEU A 168 -5.89 5.84 18.60
CA LEU A 168 -6.66 5.02 19.53
C LEU A 168 -7.72 5.87 20.23
N VAL A 169 -8.99 5.59 19.96
CA VAL A 169 -10.11 6.28 20.61
C VAL A 169 -10.87 5.28 21.50
N GLY A 170 -10.68 5.42 22.80
CA GLY A 170 -11.11 4.36 23.74
C GLY A 170 -10.34 3.06 23.47
N ASP A 171 -11.04 2.01 23.03
CA ASP A 171 -10.45 0.72 22.67
C ASP A 171 -10.49 0.45 21.16
N THR A 172 -10.84 1.46 20.37
CA THR A 172 -10.99 1.37 18.92
C THR A 172 -9.81 2.04 18.21
N LEU A 173 -9.12 1.26 17.38
CA LEU A 173 -7.96 1.71 16.61
C LEU A 173 -8.40 2.14 15.21
N HIS A 174 -7.96 3.30 14.80
CA HIS A 174 -8.11 3.87 13.46
C HIS A 174 -6.77 4.06 12.79
N LEU A 175 -6.77 4.10 11.46
CA LEU A 175 -5.57 4.34 10.65
C LEU A 175 -5.85 5.47 9.64
N THR A 176 -4.92 6.41 9.51
CA THR A 176 -4.89 7.34 8.38
C THR A 176 -3.61 7.14 7.59
N SER A 177 -3.73 6.81 6.30
CA SER A 177 -2.60 6.61 5.38
C SER A 177 -2.53 7.74 4.37
N TYR A 178 -1.32 8.27 4.15
CA TYR A 178 -1.05 9.39 3.24
C TYR A 178 -0.27 8.93 2.03
N GLN A 179 -0.80 9.25 0.85
CA GLN A 179 -0.21 8.90 -0.45
C GLN A 179 -0.06 10.15 -1.31
N ARG A 180 1.18 10.47 -1.73
CA ARG A 180 1.45 11.66 -2.54
C ARG A 180 1.00 11.53 -4.00
N SER A 181 0.99 10.30 -4.55
CA SER A 181 0.72 10.04 -5.96
C SER A 181 0.18 8.62 -6.14
N CYS A 182 -0.86 8.48 -6.96
CA CYS A 182 -1.52 7.20 -7.20
C CYS A 182 -1.95 7.04 -8.67
N ASP A 183 -1.35 6.07 -9.36
CA ASP A 183 -1.92 5.46 -10.56
C ASP A 183 -3.16 4.65 -10.13
N VAL A 184 -4.34 5.22 -10.35
CA VAL A 184 -5.58 4.66 -9.81
C VAL A 184 -5.92 3.29 -10.39
N PRO A 185 -5.79 3.02 -11.70
CA PRO A 185 -6.01 1.69 -12.26
C PRO A 185 -5.12 0.60 -11.68
N LEU A 186 -3.84 0.86 -11.43
CA LEU A 186 -2.88 -0.16 -11.00
C LEU A 186 -2.55 -0.06 -9.52
N GLY A 187 -2.08 1.10 -9.06
CA GLY A 187 -1.56 1.30 -7.71
C GLY A 187 -2.64 1.25 -6.62
N LEU A 188 -3.79 1.93 -6.84
CA LEU A 188 -4.82 1.99 -5.81
C LEU A 188 -5.37 0.60 -5.45
N ASN A 189 -5.44 -0.32 -6.43
CA ASN A 189 -5.88 -1.69 -6.15
C ASN A 189 -5.02 -2.41 -5.09
N PHE A 190 -3.73 -2.15 -5.08
CA PHE A 190 -2.81 -2.68 -4.06
C PHE A 190 -2.90 -1.87 -2.77
N ASN A 191 -2.84 -0.55 -2.88
CA ASN A 191 -2.75 0.33 -1.71
C ASN A 191 -3.98 0.24 -0.80
N GLN A 192 -5.20 0.15 -1.35
CA GLN A 192 -6.42 0.01 -0.54
C GLN A 192 -6.46 -1.32 0.23
N ILE A 193 -5.95 -2.41 -0.37
CA ILE A 193 -5.80 -3.70 0.28
C ILE A 193 -4.81 -3.59 1.45
N GLN A 194 -3.67 -2.96 1.21
CA GLN A 194 -2.61 -2.77 2.21
C GLN A 194 -3.08 -1.90 3.37
N VAL A 195 -3.75 -0.78 3.11
CA VAL A 195 -4.29 0.11 4.16
C VAL A 195 -5.31 -0.61 5.04
N PHE A 196 -6.23 -1.36 4.44
CA PHE A 196 -7.20 -2.15 5.18
C PHE A 196 -6.53 -3.23 6.05
N THR A 197 -5.65 -4.02 5.42
CA THR A 197 -4.96 -5.13 6.08
C THR A 197 -4.05 -4.63 7.21
N PHE A 198 -3.44 -3.46 7.02
CA PHE A 198 -2.58 -2.87 8.05
C PHE A 198 -3.36 -2.56 9.33
N LEU A 199 -4.51 -1.88 9.22
CA LEU A 199 -5.33 -1.64 10.41
C LEU A 199 -5.81 -2.95 11.04
N ALA A 200 -6.28 -3.90 10.23
CA ALA A 200 -6.78 -5.18 10.73
C ALA A 200 -5.71 -5.96 11.51
N LEU A 201 -4.48 -6.06 10.97
CA LEU A 201 -3.36 -6.75 11.60
C LEU A 201 -2.91 -6.05 12.89
N ILE A 202 -2.71 -4.72 12.86
CA ILE A 202 -2.26 -4.00 14.06
C ILE A 202 -3.33 -4.05 15.16
N ALA A 203 -4.61 -3.93 14.82
CA ALA A 203 -5.68 -4.09 15.79
C ALA A 203 -5.66 -5.50 16.43
N GLN A 204 -5.48 -6.56 15.61
CA GLN A 204 -5.41 -7.93 16.09
C GLN A 204 -4.24 -8.16 17.05
N ILE A 205 -3.00 -7.81 16.63
CA ILE A 205 -1.79 -8.09 17.46
C ILE A 205 -1.67 -7.19 18.69
N THR A 206 -2.37 -6.06 18.73
CA THR A 206 -2.42 -5.18 19.90
C THR A 206 -3.67 -5.38 20.76
N SER A 207 -4.52 -6.36 20.40
CA SER A 207 -5.80 -6.64 21.06
C SER A 207 -6.73 -5.43 21.14
N LYS A 208 -6.76 -4.62 20.09
CA LYS A 208 -7.67 -3.47 19.92
C LYS A 208 -8.80 -3.81 18.95
N LYS A 209 -9.92 -3.10 19.07
CA LYS A 209 -11.00 -3.17 18.07
C LYS A 209 -10.58 -2.40 16.83
N ALA A 210 -10.70 -2.99 15.66
CA ALA A 210 -10.51 -2.26 14.43
C ALA A 210 -11.70 -1.30 14.20
N GLY A 211 -11.40 -0.06 13.84
CA GLY A 211 -12.36 0.95 13.45
C GLY A 211 -12.35 1.15 11.92
N LYS A 212 -12.06 2.37 11.50
CA LYS A 212 -11.98 2.76 10.09
C LYS A 212 -10.57 3.08 9.67
N ALA A 213 -10.22 2.76 8.42
CA ALA A 213 -9.00 3.19 7.79
C ALA A 213 -9.30 4.28 6.76
N TYR A 214 -8.59 5.40 6.85
CA TYR A 214 -8.70 6.55 5.97
C TYR A 214 -7.49 6.59 5.05
N HIS A 215 -7.72 6.81 3.76
CA HIS A 215 -6.67 6.87 2.75
C HIS A 215 -6.72 8.22 2.03
N LYS A 216 -5.73 9.05 2.29
CA LYS A 216 -5.57 10.40 1.76
C LYS A 216 -4.63 10.38 0.56
N ILE A 217 -5.14 10.69 -0.62
CA ILE A 217 -4.37 10.69 -1.86
C ILE A 217 -4.28 12.11 -2.41
N VAL A 218 -3.06 12.66 -2.47
CA VAL A 218 -2.85 14.04 -2.94
C VAL A 218 -3.08 14.15 -4.45
N ASN A 219 -2.41 13.31 -5.25
CA ASN A 219 -2.51 13.30 -6.71
C ASN A 219 -3.02 11.93 -7.16
N ALA A 220 -4.27 11.87 -7.62
CA ALA A 220 -4.87 10.67 -8.18
C ALA A 220 -5.02 10.81 -9.69
N HIS A 221 -4.49 9.85 -10.46
CA HIS A 221 -4.43 9.97 -11.91
C HIS A 221 -4.66 8.66 -12.66
N ILE A 222 -5.01 8.81 -13.94
CA ILE A 222 -5.15 7.73 -14.92
C ILE A 222 -4.34 8.15 -16.16
N TYR A 223 -3.40 7.30 -16.57
CA TYR A 223 -2.58 7.55 -17.76
C TYR A 223 -3.41 7.49 -19.05
N GLU A 224 -2.98 8.22 -20.08
CA GLU A 224 -3.70 8.33 -21.36
C GLU A 224 -3.94 6.97 -22.03
N ASP A 225 -2.99 6.05 -21.95
CA ASP A 225 -3.09 4.69 -22.51
C ASP A 225 -3.97 3.73 -21.67
N GLN A 226 -4.39 4.13 -20.49
CA GLN A 226 -5.32 3.39 -19.62
C GLN A 226 -6.79 3.85 -19.78
N LEU A 227 -7.02 5.04 -20.34
CA LEU A 227 -8.33 5.70 -20.32
C LEU A 227 -9.39 4.96 -21.11
N GLU A 228 -9.04 4.38 -22.25
CA GLU A 228 -10.01 3.64 -23.06
C GLU A 228 -10.56 2.43 -22.31
N LEU A 229 -9.68 1.63 -21.68
CA LEU A 229 -10.08 0.49 -20.86
C LEU A 229 -10.88 0.92 -19.63
N MET A 230 -10.55 2.06 -19.03
CA MET A 230 -11.31 2.59 -17.90
C MET A 230 -12.71 2.99 -18.34
N ARG A 231 -12.86 3.83 -19.36
CA ARG A 231 -14.14 4.39 -19.82
C ARG A 231 -15.06 3.34 -20.41
N ASN A 232 -14.53 2.49 -21.29
CA ASN A 232 -15.32 1.63 -22.16
C ASN A 232 -15.47 0.21 -21.63
N VAL A 233 -14.64 -0.18 -20.64
CA VAL A 233 -14.71 -1.51 -20.06
C VAL A 233 -14.99 -1.45 -18.56
N GLN A 234 -14.09 -0.94 -17.74
CA GLN A 234 -14.21 -1.07 -16.29
C GLN A 234 -15.40 -0.30 -15.70
N LEU A 235 -15.63 0.96 -16.14
CA LEU A 235 -16.74 1.79 -15.66
C LEU A 235 -18.13 1.35 -16.18
N LYS A 236 -18.18 0.42 -17.12
CA LYS A 236 -19.44 -0.18 -17.63
C LYS A 236 -19.88 -1.44 -16.88
N ARG A 237 -19.01 -1.96 -16.01
CA ARG A 237 -19.26 -3.18 -15.24
C ARG A 237 -19.90 -2.86 -13.91
N GLU A 238 -20.99 -3.56 -13.59
CA GLU A 238 -21.63 -3.46 -12.28
C GLU A 238 -20.75 -4.16 -11.23
N PRO A 239 -20.52 -3.53 -10.07
CA PRO A 239 -19.69 -4.15 -9.02
C PRO A 239 -20.45 -5.25 -8.27
N PHE A 240 -19.74 -6.31 -7.90
CA PHE A 240 -20.21 -7.29 -6.92
C PHE A 240 -20.07 -6.74 -5.49
N PRO A 241 -20.76 -7.34 -4.50
CA PRO A 241 -20.57 -7.03 -3.08
C PRO A 241 -19.11 -7.16 -2.63
N LEU A 242 -18.72 -6.38 -1.63
CA LEU A 242 -17.40 -6.50 -1.05
C LEU A 242 -17.23 -7.83 -0.31
N PRO A 243 -16.09 -8.51 -0.48
CA PRO A 243 -15.77 -9.72 0.27
C PRO A 243 -15.32 -9.39 1.70
N LYS A 244 -15.04 -10.43 2.46
CA LYS A 244 -14.44 -10.36 3.80
C LYS A 244 -13.01 -10.88 3.77
N LEU A 245 -12.15 -10.33 4.63
CA LEU A 245 -10.81 -10.84 4.89
C LEU A 245 -10.81 -11.61 6.20
N GLU A 246 -10.45 -12.89 6.18
CA GLU A 246 -10.13 -13.67 7.36
C GLU A 246 -8.63 -13.72 7.54
N ILE A 247 -8.18 -13.43 8.75
CA ILE A 247 -6.79 -13.45 9.18
C ILE A 247 -6.64 -14.55 10.21
N ASN A 248 -5.58 -15.36 10.11
CA ASN A 248 -5.31 -16.41 11.07
C ASN A 248 -5.28 -15.84 12.51
N PRO A 249 -6.15 -16.32 13.42
CA PRO A 249 -6.24 -15.79 14.78
C PRO A 249 -5.00 -16.10 15.63
N ASP A 250 -4.12 -16.99 15.19
CA ASP A 250 -2.86 -17.29 15.88
C ASP A 250 -1.77 -16.24 15.68
N ILE A 251 -1.99 -15.29 14.78
CA ILE A 251 -1.14 -14.10 14.63
C ILE A 251 -1.42 -13.15 15.80
N LYS A 252 -0.52 -13.07 16.78
CA LYS A 252 -0.72 -12.35 18.05
C LYS A 252 0.32 -11.29 18.35
N SER A 253 1.39 -11.24 17.58
CA SER A 253 2.53 -10.35 17.83
C SER A 253 3.14 -9.81 16.54
N LEU A 254 3.92 -8.75 16.67
CA LEU A 254 4.74 -8.25 15.56
C LEU A 254 5.77 -9.29 15.13
N GLU A 255 6.30 -10.08 16.07
CA GLU A 255 7.27 -11.14 15.78
C GLU A 255 6.66 -12.25 14.90
N ASP A 256 5.39 -12.58 15.07
CA ASP A 256 4.70 -13.53 14.17
C ASP A 256 4.71 -13.01 12.72
N LEU A 257 4.39 -11.71 12.52
CA LEU A 257 4.43 -11.07 11.20
C LEU A 257 5.85 -11.01 10.62
N GLU A 258 6.86 -10.87 11.46
CA GLU A 258 8.26 -10.82 11.07
C GLU A 258 8.83 -12.19 10.65
N THR A 259 8.27 -13.27 11.17
CA THR A 259 8.85 -14.61 11.07
C THR A 259 8.04 -15.58 10.21
N TRP A 260 6.98 -16.14 10.74
CA TRP A 260 6.31 -17.31 10.15
C TRP A 260 5.07 -17.00 9.30
N VAL A 261 4.43 -15.85 9.48
CA VAL A 261 3.21 -15.51 8.75
C VAL A 261 3.45 -15.54 7.24
N SER A 262 2.57 -16.22 6.53
CA SER A 262 2.60 -16.40 5.09
C SER A 262 1.27 -16.05 4.43
N MET A 263 1.16 -16.21 3.11
CA MET A 263 -0.09 -15.97 2.41
C MET A 263 -1.20 -16.99 2.71
N ASP A 264 -0.86 -18.11 3.31
CA ASP A 264 -1.83 -19.15 3.71
C ASP A 264 -2.60 -18.77 4.98
N ASP A 265 -2.11 -17.76 5.72
CA ASP A 265 -2.72 -17.20 6.91
C ASP A 265 -3.82 -16.18 6.62
N PHE A 266 -4.08 -15.91 5.33
CA PHE A 266 -5.09 -14.98 4.85
C PHE A 266 -6.07 -15.68 3.92
N LYS A 267 -7.39 -15.47 4.15
CA LYS A 267 -8.45 -15.97 3.28
C LYS A 267 -9.40 -14.85 2.91
N VAL A 268 -9.85 -14.83 1.67
CA VAL A 268 -10.87 -13.91 1.21
C VAL A 268 -12.15 -14.68 0.92
N ILE A 269 -13.20 -14.32 1.65
CA ILE A 269 -14.48 -15.01 1.62
C ILE A 269 -15.50 -14.20 0.80
N GLY A 270 -16.18 -14.86 -0.12
CA GLY A 270 -17.25 -14.26 -0.94
C GLY A 270 -16.73 -13.35 -2.06
N TYR A 271 -15.47 -13.47 -2.48
CA TYR A 271 -14.95 -12.67 -3.57
C TYR A 271 -15.47 -13.14 -4.92
N GLN A 272 -16.16 -12.25 -5.60
CA GLN A 272 -16.58 -12.37 -6.99
C GLN A 272 -16.04 -11.18 -7.79
N SER A 273 -15.63 -11.39 -9.00
CA SER A 273 -15.14 -10.32 -9.88
C SER A 273 -15.44 -10.60 -11.33
N HIS A 274 -15.51 -9.54 -12.11
CA HIS A 274 -15.41 -9.64 -13.57
C HIS A 274 -14.02 -10.08 -14.01
N ASP A 275 -13.90 -10.45 -15.28
CA ASP A 275 -12.64 -10.83 -15.90
C ASP A 275 -11.55 -9.78 -15.72
N PRO A 276 -10.27 -10.18 -15.69
CA PRO A 276 -9.16 -9.27 -15.57
C PRO A 276 -9.15 -8.22 -16.69
N ILE A 277 -8.70 -7.02 -16.35
CA ILE A 277 -8.34 -5.98 -17.32
C ILE A 277 -6.83 -5.76 -17.20
N LYS A 278 -6.13 -5.91 -18.31
CA LYS A 278 -4.69 -5.69 -18.38
C LYS A 278 -4.41 -4.23 -18.73
N TYR A 279 -4.29 -3.40 -17.71
CA TYR A 279 -3.87 -2.01 -17.89
C TYR A 279 -2.38 -1.92 -18.25
N PRO A 280 -1.99 -1.00 -19.16
CA PRO A 280 -0.59 -0.68 -19.39
C PRO A 280 0.10 -0.18 -18.12
N PHE A 281 1.34 -0.59 -17.91
CA PHE A 281 2.19 -0.12 -16.82
C PHE A 281 3.11 0.99 -17.33
N SER A 282 3.28 2.05 -16.55
CA SER A 282 4.16 3.18 -16.86
C SER A 282 5.27 3.24 -15.82
N VAL A 283 6.50 3.01 -16.27
CA VAL A 283 7.71 2.98 -15.41
C VAL A 283 8.29 4.38 -15.23
#